data_dc8f26d00e370aa8752b6a3d54715983
#
_entry.id   dc8f26d00e370aa8752b6a3d54715983
#
_cell.length_a   1.000
_cell.length_b   1.000
_cell.length_c   1.000
_cell.angle_alpha   90.00
_cell.angle_beta   90.00
_cell.angle_gamma   90.00
#
_symmetry.space_group_name_H-M   'P 1'
#
loop_
_entity.id
_entity.type
_entity.pdbx_description
1 polymer ?
#
loop_
_entity_poly.entity_id
_entity_poly.type
_entity_poly.pdbx_seq_one_letter_code
_entity_poly.pdbx_strand_id
1 'polypeptide(L)'
;MAKIYTSADQLIGRTPLLELTHLEQEYGLKAKLYAKLEYFNPAGSVKDRVAKMMLDDAEKEGKLTKDSVIIEPTSGNTGIGLASVAAARGYRIIIVMPDTMSVERRQLMKAYGAELVLSEGAKGMKGAIAKANELAEEIPNSFIPGQFVNPSNPKAHYETTGPETWEDTEGKVDYFVAGVGTGGTVTGVGKYLKEKNPAVKVVAVEPATSAVLSTGVAGAHKIQGIGAGFVPEILDTKIYDEIIPVANEDAFALGKKIGTSEGVLVGISSGAAVWAALEVAKRPENEGRNIVVLLPDTGDRYLSTPLFAE
;
A
#
# COMPACT_ATOMS: atom_id res chain seq x y z
N MET A 1 1.60 31.84 0.94
CA MET A 1 0.51 31.96 1.90
C MET A 1 0.67 30.88 2.95
N ALA A 2 0.50 31.22 4.24
CA ALA A 2 0.45 30.21 5.29
C ALA A 2 -0.75 29.28 5.05
N LYS A 3 -0.52 27.95 5.13
CA LYS A 3 -1.56 26.95 4.90
C LYS A 3 -1.84 26.23 6.21
N ILE A 4 -3.01 26.49 6.78
CA ILE A 4 -3.48 25.83 7.99
C ILE A 4 -4.51 24.78 7.59
N TYR A 5 -4.26 23.53 7.99
CA TYR A 5 -5.19 22.43 7.78
C TYR A 5 -6.13 22.31 8.98
N THR A 6 -7.37 21.96 8.73
CA THR A 6 -8.42 21.85 9.75
C THR A 6 -8.81 20.39 10.04
N SER A 7 -8.30 19.45 9.25
CA SER A 7 -8.49 18.01 9.43
C SER A 7 -7.25 17.24 9.01
N ALA A 8 -6.91 16.17 9.72
CA ALA A 8 -5.74 15.37 9.45
C ALA A 8 -5.77 14.68 8.07
N ASP A 9 -6.95 14.32 7.58
CA ASP A 9 -7.13 13.70 6.27
C ASP A 9 -6.80 14.63 5.09
N GLN A 10 -6.73 15.94 5.30
CA GLN A 10 -6.26 16.93 4.33
C GLN A 10 -4.73 16.88 4.11
N LEU A 11 -4.00 16.22 5.02
CA LEU A 11 -2.55 16.03 4.91
C LEU A 11 -2.17 14.80 4.08
N ILE A 12 -3.14 13.97 3.72
CA ILE A 12 -2.92 12.74 2.94
C ILE A 12 -2.47 13.11 1.52
N GLY A 13 -1.44 12.37 1.05
CA GLY A 13 -0.85 12.59 -0.27
C GLY A 13 0.30 13.59 -0.28
N ARG A 14 0.73 13.99 -1.46
CA ARG A 14 1.89 14.85 -1.70
C ARG A 14 3.16 14.34 -1.01
N THR A 15 3.32 13.04 -1.00
CA THR A 15 4.48 12.37 -0.44
C THR A 15 5.71 12.64 -1.32
N PRO A 16 6.91 12.77 -0.73
CA PRO A 16 8.11 13.09 -1.48
C PRO A 16 8.63 11.92 -2.30
N LEU A 17 9.42 12.25 -3.35
CA LEU A 17 10.37 11.35 -3.96
C LEU A 17 11.75 11.55 -3.31
N LEU A 18 12.42 10.45 -2.99
CA LEU A 18 13.81 10.42 -2.51
C LEU A 18 14.67 9.65 -3.53
N GLU A 19 15.73 10.27 -4.05
CA GLU A 19 16.74 9.56 -4.84
C GLU A 19 17.58 8.67 -3.91
N LEU A 20 17.65 7.37 -4.22
CA LEU A 20 18.38 6.39 -3.40
C LEU A 20 19.86 6.35 -3.81
N THR A 21 20.57 7.47 -3.59
CA THR A 21 21.92 7.72 -4.11
C THR A 21 22.96 6.76 -3.56
N HIS A 22 22.85 6.32 -2.31
CA HIS A 22 23.79 5.36 -1.73
C HIS A 22 23.62 3.96 -2.33
N LEU A 23 22.38 3.54 -2.58
CA LEU A 23 22.12 2.27 -3.28
C LEU A 23 22.59 2.35 -4.74
N GLU A 24 22.36 3.48 -5.44
CA GLU A 24 22.88 3.69 -6.80
C GLU A 24 24.39 3.52 -6.85
N GLN A 25 25.11 4.15 -5.92
CA GLN A 25 26.58 4.07 -5.84
C GLN A 25 27.05 2.65 -5.49
N GLU A 26 26.46 2.04 -4.48
CA GLU A 26 26.86 0.70 -4.02
C GLU A 26 26.70 -0.37 -5.09
N TYR A 27 25.59 -0.31 -5.84
CA TYR A 27 25.31 -1.27 -6.91
C TYR A 27 25.86 -0.84 -8.27
N GLY A 28 26.56 0.31 -8.35
CA GLY A 28 27.12 0.83 -9.60
C GLY A 28 26.07 1.09 -10.66
N LEU A 29 24.88 1.55 -10.26
CA LEU A 29 23.77 1.76 -11.17
C LEU A 29 24.05 2.97 -12.09
N LYS A 30 23.65 2.82 -13.34
CA LYS A 30 23.64 3.92 -14.32
C LYS A 30 22.23 4.50 -14.54
N ALA A 31 21.21 3.83 -14.01
CA ALA A 31 19.84 4.32 -13.90
C ALA A 31 19.67 5.11 -12.61
N LYS A 32 18.66 5.98 -12.57
CA LYS A 32 18.23 6.71 -11.37
C LYS A 32 17.12 5.95 -10.66
N LEU A 33 17.19 5.89 -9.33
CA LEU A 33 16.25 5.17 -8.50
C LEU A 33 15.58 6.12 -7.50
N TYR A 34 14.30 6.42 -7.72
CA TYR A 34 13.50 7.32 -6.90
C TYR A 34 12.47 6.56 -6.07
N ALA A 35 12.52 6.73 -4.75
CA ALA A 35 11.58 6.14 -3.81
C ALA A 35 10.42 7.09 -3.52
N LYS A 36 9.18 6.69 -3.82
CA LYS A 36 7.95 7.39 -3.39
C LYS A 36 7.64 7.00 -1.95
N LEU A 37 7.89 7.90 -0.99
CA LEU A 37 7.85 7.61 0.44
C LEU A 37 6.44 7.77 1.02
N GLU A 38 5.63 6.72 0.95
CA GLU A 38 4.23 6.75 1.37
C GLU A 38 4.03 6.79 2.91
N TYR A 39 5.10 6.56 3.68
CA TYR A 39 5.02 6.71 5.14
C TYR A 39 4.87 8.18 5.60
N PHE A 40 5.07 9.16 4.72
CA PHE A 40 4.77 10.57 5.01
C PHE A 40 3.26 10.87 5.09
N ASN A 41 2.39 9.96 4.70
CA ASN A 41 0.98 10.09 5.00
C ASN A 41 0.74 10.08 6.52
N PRO A 42 -0.29 10.79 7.03
CA PRO A 42 -0.51 10.96 8.48
C PRO A 42 -0.59 9.67 9.30
N ALA A 43 -1.23 8.63 8.75
CA ALA A 43 -1.29 7.32 9.40
C ALA A 43 -0.16 6.37 8.95
N GLY A 44 0.85 6.89 8.22
CA GLY A 44 2.12 6.22 7.92
C GLY A 44 2.08 5.19 6.79
N SER A 45 1.12 5.24 5.88
CA SER A 45 1.10 4.33 4.74
C SER A 45 0.35 4.85 3.52
N VAL A 46 0.60 4.18 2.38
CA VAL A 46 -0.13 4.37 1.12
C VAL A 46 -1.65 4.16 1.26
N LYS A 47 -2.09 3.40 2.25
CA LYS A 47 -3.50 3.08 2.46
C LYS A 47 -4.32 4.24 3.00
N ASP A 48 -3.67 5.28 3.52
CA ASP A 48 -4.35 6.52 3.89
C ASP A 48 -5.08 7.13 2.70
N ARG A 49 -4.45 7.10 1.51
CA ARG A 49 -5.06 7.56 0.24
C ARG A 49 -6.29 6.76 -0.13
N VAL A 50 -6.18 5.43 -0.02
CA VAL A 50 -7.27 4.50 -0.32
C VAL A 50 -8.43 4.69 0.65
N ALA A 51 -8.14 4.75 1.95
CA ALA A 51 -9.12 4.99 2.99
C ALA A 51 -9.89 6.29 2.74
N LYS A 52 -9.16 7.39 2.51
CA LYS A 52 -9.78 8.69 2.23
C LYS A 52 -10.70 8.63 1.01
N MET A 53 -10.24 8.07 -0.11
CA MET A 53 -11.02 8.03 -1.34
C MET A 53 -12.26 7.15 -1.23
N MET A 54 -12.16 5.99 -0.56
CA MET A 54 -13.32 5.11 -0.34
C MET A 54 -14.40 5.82 0.48
N LEU A 55 -14.01 6.62 1.50
CA LEU A 55 -14.96 7.38 2.30
C LEU A 55 -15.47 8.62 1.57
N ASP A 56 -14.64 9.35 0.83
CA ASP A 56 -15.05 10.50 0.02
C ASP A 56 -16.14 10.11 -1.00
N ASP A 57 -15.92 9.01 -1.72
CA ASP A 57 -16.88 8.53 -2.71
C ASP A 57 -18.17 8.02 -2.04
N ALA A 58 -18.07 7.31 -0.92
CA ALA A 58 -19.22 6.82 -0.17
C ALA A 58 -20.10 7.97 0.39
N GLU A 59 -19.47 9.04 0.91
CA GLU A 59 -20.17 10.26 1.34
C GLU A 59 -20.87 10.93 0.15
N LYS A 60 -20.16 11.10 -0.96
CA LYS A 60 -20.69 11.72 -2.18
C LYS A 60 -21.88 10.94 -2.78
N GLU A 61 -21.84 9.62 -2.66
CA GLU A 61 -22.92 8.73 -3.14
C GLU A 61 -24.05 8.55 -2.11
N GLY A 62 -23.95 9.16 -0.94
CA GLY A 62 -24.93 9.03 0.15
C GLY A 62 -24.95 7.65 0.82
N LYS A 63 -23.95 6.81 0.57
CA LYS A 63 -23.80 5.49 1.22
C LYS A 63 -23.23 5.61 2.63
N LEU A 64 -22.49 6.68 2.91
CA LEU A 64 -21.93 7.00 4.21
C LEU A 64 -22.51 8.31 4.71
N THR A 65 -23.19 8.27 5.85
CA THR A 65 -23.80 9.42 6.54
C THR A 65 -23.23 9.58 7.93
N LYS A 66 -23.55 10.67 8.63
CA LYS A 66 -23.00 10.94 9.97
C LYS A 66 -23.29 9.83 10.98
N ASP A 67 -24.42 9.15 10.84
CA ASP A 67 -24.83 8.05 11.74
C ASP A 67 -24.39 6.67 11.25
N SER A 68 -23.62 6.61 10.16
CA SER A 68 -23.13 5.35 9.63
C SER A 68 -22.02 4.76 10.51
N VAL A 69 -21.96 3.43 10.53
CA VAL A 69 -20.88 2.66 11.15
C VAL A 69 -20.04 2.03 10.05
N ILE A 70 -18.76 2.37 9.99
CA ILE A 70 -17.82 1.76 9.05
C ILE A 70 -17.39 0.41 9.61
N ILE A 71 -17.44 -0.64 8.80
CA ILE A 71 -17.00 -1.99 9.18
C ILE A 71 -16.04 -2.49 8.11
N GLU A 72 -14.79 -2.83 8.46
CA GLU A 72 -13.83 -3.37 7.48
C GLU A 72 -13.13 -4.60 8.03
N PRO A 73 -13.15 -5.73 7.29
CA PRO A 73 -12.34 -6.90 7.61
C PRO A 73 -10.91 -6.69 7.11
N THR A 74 -10.02 -6.30 8.00
CA THR A 74 -8.62 -6.06 7.66
C THR A 74 -7.72 -6.11 8.89
N SER A 75 -6.51 -6.62 8.72
CA SER A 75 -5.47 -6.62 9.76
C SER A 75 -4.29 -5.71 9.43
N GLY A 76 -4.36 -5.00 8.31
CA GLY A 76 -3.23 -4.25 7.76
C GLY A 76 -3.42 -2.73 7.76
N ASN A 77 -2.62 -2.10 6.92
CA ASN A 77 -2.56 -0.64 6.78
C ASN A 77 -3.89 -0.01 6.38
N THR A 78 -4.77 -0.75 5.68
CA THR A 78 -6.11 -0.25 5.33
C THR A 78 -6.94 0.03 6.58
N GLY A 79 -6.92 -0.86 7.57
CA GLY A 79 -7.61 -0.64 8.85
C GLY A 79 -7.08 0.57 9.61
N ILE A 80 -5.75 0.76 9.60
CA ILE A 80 -5.11 1.92 10.24
C ILE A 80 -5.51 3.22 9.51
N GLY A 81 -5.44 3.23 8.18
CA GLY A 81 -5.84 4.38 7.38
C GLY A 81 -7.32 4.74 7.55
N LEU A 82 -8.22 3.74 7.50
CA LEU A 82 -9.65 3.94 7.76
C LEU A 82 -9.91 4.46 9.17
N ALA A 83 -9.24 3.90 10.19
CA ALA A 83 -9.40 4.36 11.57
C ALA A 83 -8.95 5.83 11.73
N SER A 84 -7.84 6.21 11.10
CA SER A 84 -7.34 7.60 11.11
C SER A 84 -8.31 8.56 10.44
N VAL A 85 -8.82 8.24 9.24
CA VAL A 85 -9.79 9.11 8.53
C VAL A 85 -11.13 9.15 9.26
N ALA A 86 -11.60 8.01 9.78
CA ALA A 86 -12.82 7.95 10.58
C ALA A 86 -12.72 8.84 11.83
N ALA A 87 -11.60 8.79 12.56
CA ALA A 87 -11.35 9.66 13.70
C ALA A 87 -11.37 11.14 13.31
N ALA A 88 -10.71 11.51 12.20
CA ALA A 88 -10.66 12.87 11.71
C ALA A 88 -12.04 13.43 11.32
N ARG A 89 -12.97 12.56 10.91
CA ARG A 89 -14.33 12.93 10.45
C ARG A 89 -15.43 12.65 11.47
N GLY A 90 -15.10 12.01 12.60
CA GLY A 90 -16.06 11.67 13.66
C GLY A 90 -16.95 10.47 13.35
N TYR A 91 -16.50 9.54 12.51
CA TYR A 91 -17.22 8.29 12.24
C TYR A 91 -16.89 7.21 13.28
N ARG A 92 -17.92 6.44 13.64
CA ARG A 92 -17.73 5.17 14.32
C ARG A 92 -17.17 4.14 13.35
N ILE A 93 -16.13 3.39 13.75
CA ILE A 93 -15.50 2.36 12.94
C ILE A 93 -15.26 1.09 13.74
N ILE A 94 -15.58 -0.04 13.14
CA ILE A 94 -15.31 -1.39 13.64
C ILE A 94 -14.35 -2.09 12.67
N ILE A 95 -13.19 -2.49 13.17
CA ILE A 95 -12.24 -3.30 12.40
C ILE A 95 -12.34 -4.75 12.85
N VAL A 96 -12.54 -5.64 11.89
CA VAL A 96 -12.65 -7.08 12.14
C VAL A 96 -11.38 -7.77 11.66
N MET A 97 -10.72 -8.54 12.54
CA MET A 97 -9.49 -9.24 12.18
C MET A 97 -9.33 -10.54 12.97
N PRO A 98 -8.53 -11.50 12.45
CA PRO A 98 -8.18 -12.70 13.21
C PRO A 98 -7.40 -12.34 14.50
N ASP A 99 -7.62 -13.11 15.56
CA ASP A 99 -6.97 -12.92 16.87
C ASP A 99 -5.46 -13.22 16.86
N THR A 100 -4.95 -13.80 15.78
CA THR A 100 -3.52 -14.07 15.55
C THR A 100 -2.74 -12.87 15.02
N MET A 101 -3.41 -11.75 14.73
CA MET A 101 -2.75 -10.56 14.18
C MET A 101 -1.93 -9.79 15.21
N SER A 102 -0.93 -9.01 14.75
CA SER A 102 0.03 -8.35 15.62
C SER A 102 -0.61 -7.38 16.62
N VAL A 103 -0.06 -7.37 17.83
CA VAL A 103 -0.53 -6.53 18.93
C VAL A 103 -0.33 -5.05 18.60
N GLU A 104 0.77 -4.69 17.94
CA GLU A 104 1.12 -3.32 17.56
C GLU A 104 0.06 -2.71 16.62
N ARG A 105 -0.38 -3.48 15.62
CA ARG A 105 -1.43 -3.03 14.71
C ARG A 105 -2.77 -2.84 15.39
N ARG A 106 -3.12 -3.76 16.32
CA ARG A 106 -4.33 -3.63 17.15
C ARG A 106 -4.27 -2.38 18.02
N GLN A 107 -3.14 -2.12 18.66
CA GLN A 107 -2.94 -0.92 19.48
C GLN A 107 -3.03 0.36 18.67
N LEU A 108 -2.46 0.40 17.46
CA LEU A 108 -2.54 1.54 16.55
C LEU A 108 -3.99 1.87 16.18
N MET A 109 -4.76 0.88 15.77
CA MET A 109 -6.17 1.06 15.41
C MET A 109 -7.00 1.53 16.60
N LYS A 110 -6.78 0.96 17.80
CA LYS A 110 -7.42 1.41 19.04
C LYS A 110 -7.03 2.83 19.41
N ALA A 111 -5.78 3.24 19.18
CA ALA A 111 -5.31 4.59 19.46
C ALA A 111 -6.05 5.64 18.61
N TYR A 112 -6.49 5.27 17.39
CA TYR A 112 -7.38 6.09 16.55
C TYR A 112 -8.87 5.99 16.96
N GLY A 113 -9.20 5.22 18.00
CA GLY A 113 -10.58 5.07 18.47
C GLY A 113 -11.40 3.98 17.77
N ALA A 114 -10.78 3.13 16.96
CA ALA A 114 -11.48 2.01 16.32
C ALA A 114 -11.89 0.94 17.34
N GLU A 115 -13.09 0.42 17.19
CA GLU A 115 -13.54 -0.79 17.88
C GLU A 115 -12.94 -2.01 17.16
N LEU A 116 -12.38 -2.96 17.92
CA LEU A 116 -11.83 -4.17 17.36
C LEU A 116 -12.73 -5.37 17.69
N VAL A 117 -13.10 -6.10 16.66
CA VAL A 117 -13.77 -7.39 16.77
C VAL A 117 -12.79 -8.47 16.29
N LEU A 118 -12.43 -9.38 17.17
CA LEU A 118 -11.52 -10.47 16.87
C LEU A 118 -12.31 -11.70 16.40
N SER A 119 -11.96 -12.22 15.24
CA SER A 119 -12.47 -13.48 14.73
C SER A 119 -11.52 -14.62 15.07
N GLU A 120 -11.99 -15.85 14.98
CA GLU A 120 -11.22 -17.07 15.24
C GLU A 120 -10.02 -17.17 14.27
N GLY A 121 -8.81 -17.18 14.81
CA GLY A 121 -7.56 -17.17 14.04
C GLY A 121 -7.43 -18.33 13.05
N ALA A 122 -7.92 -19.52 13.41
CA ALA A 122 -7.92 -20.70 12.55
C ALA A 122 -8.69 -20.49 11.22
N LYS A 123 -9.67 -19.59 11.20
CA LYS A 123 -10.44 -19.23 10.01
C LYS A 123 -9.80 -18.14 9.16
N GLY A 124 -8.70 -17.52 9.64
CA GLY A 124 -7.97 -16.47 8.93
C GLY A 124 -8.87 -15.32 8.47
N MET A 125 -8.49 -14.68 7.34
CA MET A 125 -9.26 -13.56 6.80
C MET A 125 -10.67 -13.94 6.32
N LYS A 126 -10.91 -15.18 5.92
CA LYS A 126 -12.27 -15.65 5.58
C LYS A 126 -13.21 -15.55 6.78
N GLY A 127 -12.72 -15.89 7.98
CA GLY A 127 -13.48 -15.74 9.22
C GLY A 127 -13.75 -14.27 9.56
N ALA A 128 -12.79 -13.40 9.35
CA ALA A 128 -12.96 -11.97 9.57
C ALA A 128 -13.99 -11.34 8.60
N ILE A 129 -13.96 -11.74 7.33
CA ILE A 129 -14.94 -11.28 6.31
C ILE A 129 -16.36 -11.75 6.70
N ALA A 130 -16.52 -13.03 7.07
CA ALA A 130 -17.82 -13.54 7.49
C ALA A 130 -18.37 -12.79 8.70
N LYS A 131 -17.52 -12.51 9.70
CA LYS A 131 -17.91 -11.76 10.89
C LYS A 131 -18.21 -10.28 10.59
N ALA A 132 -17.50 -9.66 9.66
CA ALA A 132 -17.82 -8.29 9.23
C ALA A 132 -19.17 -8.22 8.54
N ASN A 133 -19.52 -9.19 7.70
CA ASN A 133 -20.83 -9.26 7.05
C ASN A 133 -21.96 -9.48 8.07
N GLU A 134 -21.78 -10.40 9.04
CA GLU A 134 -22.72 -10.61 10.14
C GLU A 134 -22.99 -9.31 10.90
N LEU A 135 -21.92 -8.57 11.27
CA LEU A 135 -22.06 -7.29 11.95
C LEU A 135 -22.78 -6.24 11.08
N ALA A 136 -22.55 -6.27 9.77
CA ALA A 136 -23.21 -5.34 8.85
C ALA A 136 -24.72 -5.63 8.70
N GLU A 137 -25.14 -6.89 8.86
CA GLU A 137 -26.56 -7.26 8.91
C GLU A 137 -27.21 -6.85 10.23
N GLU A 138 -26.46 -6.94 11.35
CA GLU A 138 -26.95 -6.60 12.69
C GLU A 138 -27.00 -5.09 12.98
N ILE A 139 -26.05 -4.33 12.39
CA ILE A 139 -25.89 -2.90 12.67
C ILE A 139 -26.57 -2.08 11.56
N PRO A 140 -27.67 -1.40 11.85
CA PRO A 140 -28.31 -0.51 10.87
C PRO A 140 -27.37 0.58 10.38
N ASN A 141 -27.51 0.97 9.11
CA ASN A 141 -26.70 2.03 8.49
C ASN A 141 -25.19 1.75 8.53
N SER A 142 -24.79 0.48 8.43
CA SER A 142 -23.40 0.09 8.31
C SER A 142 -22.89 0.23 6.86
N PHE A 143 -21.60 0.48 6.71
CA PHE A 143 -20.91 0.59 5.42
C PHE A 143 -19.61 -0.22 5.46
N ILE A 144 -19.43 -1.13 4.50
CA ILE A 144 -18.20 -1.90 4.29
C ILE A 144 -17.45 -1.29 3.10
N PRO A 145 -16.28 -0.64 3.29
CA PRO A 145 -15.48 -0.07 2.22
C PRO A 145 -15.03 -1.07 1.16
N GLY A 146 -14.53 -2.25 1.55
CA GLY A 146 -14.24 -3.35 0.65
C GLY A 146 -13.03 -3.14 -0.25
N GLN A 147 -11.83 -3.03 0.31
CA GLN A 147 -10.61 -2.63 -0.40
C GLN A 147 -10.24 -3.45 -1.66
N PHE A 148 -10.68 -4.71 -1.76
CA PHE A 148 -10.34 -5.61 -2.87
C PHE A 148 -11.29 -5.52 -4.07
N VAL A 149 -12.45 -4.89 -3.88
CA VAL A 149 -13.53 -4.80 -4.88
C VAL A 149 -13.97 -3.36 -5.16
N ASN A 150 -13.58 -2.40 -4.32
CA ASN A 150 -14.00 -1.02 -4.40
C ASN A 150 -13.17 -0.22 -5.44
N PRO A 151 -13.78 0.29 -6.52
CA PRO A 151 -13.08 1.05 -7.56
C PRO A 151 -12.46 2.36 -7.06
N SER A 152 -12.88 2.88 -5.91
CA SER A 152 -12.25 4.04 -5.27
C SER A 152 -10.79 3.79 -4.86
N ASN A 153 -10.38 2.53 -4.70
CA ASN A 153 -9.00 2.18 -4.41
C ASN A 153 -8.06 2.54 -5.59
N PRO A 154 -8.16 1.97 -6.79
CA PRO A 154 -7.33 2.40 -7.91
C PRO A 154 -7.58 3.87 -8.30
N LYS A 155 -8.79 4.40 -8.13
CA LYS A 155 -9.10 5.81 -8.35
C LYS A 155 -8.25 6.74 -7.47
N ALA A 156 -8.04 6.41 -6.20
CA ALA A 156 -7.17 7.18 -5.31
C ALA A 156 -5.77 7.36 -5.89
N HIS A 157 -5.21 6.31 -6.47
CA HIS A 157 -3.88 6.34 -7.08
C HIS A 157 -3.86 7.04 -8.45
N TYR A 158 -4.91 6.87 -9.23
CA TYR A 158 -5.06 7.58 -10.52
C TYR A 158 -5.17 9.09 -10.33
N GLU A 159 -5.91 9.54 -9.31
CA GLU A 159 -6.15 10.97 -9.06
C GLU A 159 -5.06 11.64 -8.21
N THR A 160 -4.23 10.88 -7.49
CA THR A 160 -3.22 11.46 -6.57
C THR A 160 -1.82 10.94 -6.79
N THR A 161 -1.54 9.67 -6.54
CA THR A 161 -0.18 9.09 -6.61
C THR A 161 0.42 9.17 -8.00
N GLY A 162 -0.38 8.90 -9.02
CA GLY A 162 0.04 9.00 -10.44
C GLY A 162 0.42 10.41 -10.85
N PRO A 163 -0.45 11.42 -10.68
CA PRO A 163 -0.13 12.83 -10.92
C PRO A 163 1.11 13.31 -10.16
N GLU A 164 1.19 13.03 -8.86
CA GLU A 164 2.35 13.40 -8.04
C GLU A 164 3.65 12.80 -8.60
N THR A 165 3.64 11.51 -8.94
CA THR A 165 4.81 10.84 -9.53
C THR A 165 5.24 11.48 -10.84
N TRP A 166 4.29 11.82 -11.69
CA TRP A 166 4.56 12.50 -12.97
C TRP A 166 5.11 13.90 -12.80
N GLU A 167 4.50 14.69 -11.91
CA GLU A 167 4.90 16.06 -11.63
C GLU A 167 6.28 16.13 -10.97
N ASP A 168 6.52 15.32 -9.94
CA ASP A 168 7.79 15.30 -9.20
C ASP A 168 8.99 14.83 -10.05
N THR A 169 8.73 14.04 -11.10
CA THR A 169 9.76 13.64 -12.08
C THR A 169 9.82 14.54 -13.31
N GLU A 170 9.05 15.63 -13.36
CA GLU A 170 8.91 16.49 -14.55
C GLU A 170 8.54 15.68 -15.81
N GLY A 171 7.74 14.62 -15.64
CA GLY A 171 7.37 13.71 -16.71
C GLY A 171 8.48 12.74 -17.17
N LYS A 172 9.59 12.70 -16.46
CA LYS A 172 10.76 11.87 -16.83
C LYS A 172 10.76 10.54 -16.05
N VAL A 173 9.68 9.80 -16.09
CA VAL A 173 9.56 8.46 -15.49
C VAL A 173 9.54 7.40 -16.61
N ASP A 174 10.47 6.45 -16.55
CA ASP A 174 10.56 5.34 -17.51
C ASP A 174 9.93 4.07 -16.94
N TYR A 175 10.12 3.80 -15.64
CA TYR A 175 9.59 2.64 -14.93
C TYR A 175 8.88 3.06 -13.65
N PHE A 176 7.75 2.39 -13.38
CA PHE A 176 7.08 2.45 -12.08
C PHE A 176 7.01 1.05 -11.48
N VAL A 177 7.56 0.87 -10.29
CA VAL A 177 7.67 -0.42 -9.60
C VAL A 177 6.86 -0.37 -8.32
N ALA A 178 5.95 -1.32 -8.12
CA ALA A 178 5.17 -1.41 -6.89
C ALA A 178 4.75 -2.84 -6.56
N GLY A 179 4.69 -3.16 -5.27
CA GLY A 179 4.15 -4.40 -4.75
C GLY A 179 2.64 -4.51 -4.93
N VAL A 180 2.15 -5.70 -5.25
CA VAL A 180 0.73 -5.96 -5.45
C VAL A 180 0.11 -6.63 -4.23
N GLY A 181 -0.64 -5.84 -3.45
CA GLY A 181 -1.56 -6.33 -2.42
C GLY A 181 -2.98 -6.39 -2.97
N THR A 182 -3.69 -5.25 -2.97
CA THR A 182 -5.01 -5.11 -3.62
C THR A 182 -4.92 -4.83 -5.12
N GLY A 183 -3.75 -4.41 -5.61
CA GLY A 183 -3.55 -4.03 -7.01
C GLY A 183 -3.94 -2.59 -7.34
N GLY A 184 -4.50 -1.85 -6.38
CA GLY A 184 -4.94 -0.47 -6.62
C GLY A 184 -3.82 0.46 -7.05
N THR A 185 -2.63 0.34 -6.45
CA THR A 185 -1.46 1.18 -6.78
C THR A 185 -1.01 0.98 -8.22
N VAL A 186 -0.69 -0.25 -8.63
CA VAL A 186 -0.21 -0.51 -10.00
C VAL A 186 -1.27 -0.18 -11.04
N THR A 187 -2.55 -0.43 -10.73
CA THR A 187 -3.68 -0.12 -11.63
C THR A 187 -3.84 1.40 -11.81
N GLY A 188 -3.97 2.13 -10.70
CA GLY A 188 -4.25 3.57 -10.76
C GLY A 188 -3.07 4.39 -11.27
N VAL A 189 -1.87 4.16 -10.72
CA VAL A 189 -0.65 4.85 -11.17
C VAL A 189 -0.29 4.46 -12.59
N GLY A 190 -0.33 3.15 -12.89
CA GLY A 190 -0.01 2.64 -14.22
C GLY A 190 -0.90 3.21 -15.29
N LYS A 191 -2.22 3.29 -15.04
CA LYS A 191 -3.18 3.93 -15.95
C LYS A 191 -2.81 5.39 -16.21
N TYR A 192 -2.62 6.17 -15.14
CA TYR A 192 -2.28 7.59 -15.27
C TYR A 192 -0.97 7.81 -16.05
N LEU A 193 0.10 7.10 -15.68
CA LEU A 193 1.41 7.27 -16.31
C LEU A 193 1.39 6.86 -17.79
N LYS A 194 0.73 5.75 -18.14
CA LYS A 194 0.62 5.30 -19.54
C LYS A 194 -0.27 6.19 -20.39
N GLU A 195 -1.25 6.86 -19.82
CA GLU A 195 -2.03 7.91 -20.52
C GLU A 195 -1.16 9.15 -20.81
N LYS A 196 -0.22 9.49 -19.93
CA LYS A 196 0.75 10.58 -20.16
C LYS A 196 1.85 10.19 -21.15
N ASN A 197 2.39 9.00 -21.00
CA ASN A 197 3.44 8.44 -21.86
C ASN A 197 3.27 6.91 -21.97
N PRO A 198 2.78 6.41 -23.11
CA PRO A 198 2.57 4.97 -23.33
C PRO A 198 3.86 4.12 -23.24
N ALA A 199 5.04 4.74 -23.32
CA ALA A 199 6.32 4.06 -23.21
C ALA A 199 6.70 3.72 -21.75
N VAL A 200 6.03 4.30 -20.75
CA VAL A 200 6.27 3.97 -19.34
C VAL A 200 5.98 2.50 -19.08
N LYS A 201 6.93 1.83 -18.44
CA LYS A 201 6.80 0.43 -18.03
C LYS A 201 6.35 0.34 -16.58
N VAL A 202 5.36 -0.53 -16.33
CA VAL A 202 4.85 -0.81 -14.99
C VAL A 202 5.30 -2.20 -14.58
N VAL A 203 5.97 -2.30 -13.44
CA VAL A 203 6.47 -3.56 -12.87
C VAL A 203 5.69 -3.89 -11.61
N ALA A 204 5.00 -5.02 -11.65
CA ALA A 204 4.29 -5.59 -10.51
C ALA A 204 5.23 -6.48 -9.70
N VAL A 205 5.22 -6.33 -8.38
CA VAL A 205 6.05 -7.16 -7.48
C VAL A 205 5.15 -8.06 -6.64
N GLU A 206 5.48 -9.35 -6.60
CA GLU A 206 4.78 -10.36 -5.81
C GLU A 206 5.76 -11.22 -5.01
N PRO A 207 5.31 -11.91 -3.92
CA PRO A 207 6.17 -12.87 -3.23
C PRO A 207 6.46 -14.10 -4.09
N ALA A 208 7.73 -14.52 -4.17
CA ALA A 208 8.14 -15.69 -4.97
C ALA A 208 7.45 -16.99 -4.54
N THR A 209 7.16 -17.13 -3.23
CA THR A 209 6.44 -18.31 -2.69
C THR A 209 4.92 -18.22 -2.79
N SER A 210 4.39 -17.09 -3.29
CA SER A 210 2.96 -16.87 -3.55
C SER A 210 2.78 -16.09 -4.86
N ALA A 211 3.29 -16.67 -5.93
CA ALA A 211 3.42 -16.05 -7.25
C ALA A 211 2.11 -16.18 -8.06
N VAL A 212 1.03 -15.65 -7.52
CA VAL A 212 -0.32 -15.79 -8.09
C VAL A 212 -0.44 -15.10 -9.45
N LEU A 213 0.21 -13.94 -9.62
CA LEU A 213 0.12 -13.18 -10.86
C LEU A 213 0.89 -13.84 -12.01
N SER A 214 2.08 -14.40 -11.71
CA SER A 214 2.95 -15.01 -12.73
C SER A 214 2.66 -16.48 -12.97
N THR A 215 2.27 -17.25 -11.93
CA THR A 215 2.13 -18.71 -12.02
C THR A 215 0.73 -19.23 -11.68
N GLY A 216 -0.15 -18.40 -11.12
CA GLY A 216 -1.46 -18.81 -10.60
C GLY A 216 -1.40 -19.56 -9.25
N VAL A 217 -0.22 -19.70 -8.64
CA VAL A 217 -0.03 -20.50 -7.42
C VAL A 217 0.08 -19.61 -6.20
N ALA A 218 -0.85 -19.78 -5.25
CA ALA A 218 -0.79 -19.15 -3.94
C ALA A 218 0.03 -20.00 -2.95
N GLY A 219 0.75 -19.34 -2.05
CA GLY A 219 1.52 -20.00 -1.02
C GLY A 219 1.76 -19.11 0.20
N ALA A 220 2.34 -19.68 1.24
CA ALA A 220 2.72 -18.92 2.43
C ALA A 220 3.96 -18.07 2.15
N HIS A 221 3.94 -16.82 2.63
CA HIS A 221 5.07 -15.90 2.55
C HIS A 221 5.12 -14.98 3.77
N LYS A 222 6.24 -14.25 3.93
CA LYS A 222 6.47 -13.34 5.05
C LYS A 222 6.47 -11.87 4.66
N ILE A 223 6.24 -11.53 3.38
CA ILE A 223 6.23 -10.15 2.89
C ILE A 223 4.85 -9.54 3.16
N GLN A 224 4.68 -8.96 4.35
CA GLN A 224 3.41 -8.35 4.76
C GLN A 224 3.02 -7.19 3.84
N GLY A 225 1.72 -7.10 3.52
CA GLY A 225 1.14 -6.00 2.76
C GLY A 225 0.97 -6.25 1.25
N ILE A 226 1.60 -7.31 0.72
CA ILE A 226 1.43 -7.77 -0.67
C ILE A 226 1.11 -9.25 -0.71
N GLY A 227 0.81 -9.81 -1.88
CA GLY A 227 0.57 -11.24 -2.05
C GLY A 227 -0.70 -11.73 -1.36
N ALA A 228 -1.87 -11.24 -1.78
CA ALA A 228 -3.16 -11.57 -1.18
C ALA A 228 -3.57 -13.07 -1.31
N GLY A 229 -2.87 -13.84 -2.14
CA GLY A 229 -3.18 -15.24 -2.40
C GLY A 229 -4.27 -15.46 -3.47
N PHE A 230 -4.74 -14.42 -4.08
CA PHE A 230 -5.69 -14.41 -5.19
C PHE A 230 -5.48 -13.16 -6.06
N VAL A 231 -6.04 -13.14 -7.26
CA VAL A 231 -6.07 -11.94 -8.13
C VAL A 231 -7.23 -11.04 -7.69
N PRO A 232 -6.95 -9.82 -7.17
CA PRO A 232 -8.01 -8.90 -6.75
C PRO A 232 -8.87 -8.43 -7.92
N GLU A 233 -10.16 -8.20 -7.67
CA GLU A 233 -11.11 -7.74 -8.70
C GLU A 233 -10.74 -6.38 -9.30
N ILE A 234 -10.22 -5.47 -8.46
CA ILE A 234 -9.82 -4.11 -8.89
C ILE A 234 -8.46 -4.06 -9.59
N LEU A 235 -7.71 -5.16 -9.65
CA LEU A 235 -6.45 -5.22 -10.36
C LEU A 235 -6.67 -5.33 -11.87
N ASP A 236 -6.23 -4.34 -12.62
CA ASP A 236 -6.10 -4.47 -14.08
C ASP A 236 -4.85 -5.29 -14.41
N THR A 237 -5.05 -6.57 -14.75
CA THR A 237 -3.96 -7.50 -15.08
C THR A 237 -3.27 -7.19 -16.42
N LYS A 238 -3.74 -6.19 -17.17
CA LYS A 238 -3.13 -5.74 -18.43
C LYS A 238 -2.30 -4.48 -18.26
N ILE A 239 -2.31 -3.87 -17.06
CA ILE A 239 -1.66 -2.58 -16.85
C ILE A 239 -0.14 -2.71 -16.68
N TYR A 240 0.33 -3.79 -16.08
CA TYR A 240 1.75 -4.04 -15.88
C TYR A 240 2.38 -4.75 -17.09
N ASP A 241 3.63 -4.40 -17.37
CA ASP A 241 4.42 -4.94 -18.47
C ASP A 241 5.27 -6.13 -18.01
N GLU A 242 5.56 -6.21 -16.70
CA GLU A 242 6.43 -7.24 -16.11
C GLU A 242 5.96 -7.56 -14.70
N ILE A 243 6.19 -8.80 -14.28
CA ILE A 243 6.00 -9.26 -12.90
C ILE A 243 7.35 -9.75 -12.38
N ILE A 244 7.79 -9.25 -11.22
CA ILE A 244 9.02 -9.70 -10.56
C ILE A 244 8.65 -10.38 -9.24
N PRO A 245 8.81 -11.70 -9.13
CA PRO A 245 8.69 -12.42 -7.88
C PRO A 245 9.91 -12.16 -7.00
N VAL A 246 9.69 -11.87 -5.70
CA VAL A 246 10.76 -11.57 -4.73
C VAL A 246 10.74 -12.57 -3.58
N ALA A 247 11.91 -13.07 -3.21
CA ALA A 247 12.07 -13.96 -2.07
C ALA A 247 11.92 -13.20 -0.75
N ASN A 248 11.49 -13.90 0.32
CA ASN A 248 11.37 -13.28 1.63
C ASN A 248 12.70 -12.70 2.13
N GLU A 249 13.77 -13.45 1.93
CA GLU A 249 15.11 -13.10 2.37
C GLU A 249 15.62 -11.81 1.71
N ASP A 250 15.36 -11.65 0.41
CA ASP A 250 15.73 -10.46 -0.36
C ASP A 250 14.94 -9.23 0.12
N ALA A 251 13.64 -9.40 0.37
CA ALA A 251 12.79 -8.35 0.88
C ALA A 251 13.26 -7.85 2.27
N PHE A 252 13.62 -8.79 3.16
CA PHE A 252 14.14 -8.46 4.49
C PHE A 252 15.50 -7.78 4.41
N ALA A 253 16.44 -8.33 3.61
CA ALA A 253 17.78 -7.78 3.46
C ALA A 253 17.74 -6.33 2.95
N LEU A 254 16.97 -6.07 1.87
CA LEU A 254 16.84 -4.72 1.32
C LEU A 254 16.08 -3.77 2.24
N GLY A 255 15.02 -4.23 2.91
CA GLY A 255 14.27 -3.40 3.87
C GLY A 255 15.16 -2.91 5.01
N LYS A 256 16.01 -3.79 5.57
CA LYS A 256 17.01 -3.43 6.59
C LYS A 256 18.07 -2.48 6.01
N LYS A 257 18.55 -2.77 4.81
CA LYS A 257 19.60 -2.00 4.14
C LYS A 257 19.19 -0.56 3.87
N ILE A 258 17.98 -0.31 3.39
CA ILE A 258 17.45 1.04 3.15
C ILE A 258 17.55 1.90 4.40
N GLY A 259 17.24 1.35 5.58
CA GLY A 259 17.39 2.07 6.85
C GLY A 259 18.83 2.49 7.13
N THR A 260 19.79 1.62 6.89
CA THR A 260 21.21 1.86 7.22
C THR A 260 21.97 2.63 6.14
N SER A 261 21.52 2.59 4.89
CA SER A 261 22.15 3.29 3.77
C SER A 261 21.52 4.64 3.45
N GLU A 262 20.20 4.70 3.39
CA GLU A 262 19.47 5.91 2.96
C GLU A 262 18.87 6.70 4.14
N GLY A 263 18.93 6.16 5.36
CA GLY A 263 18.43 6.84 6.56
C GLY A 263 16.92 6.88 6.69
N VAL A 264 16.18 6.01 5.99
CA VAL A 264 14.72 5.91 6.07
C VAL A 264 14.29 4.50 6.47
N LEU A 265 13.45 4.39 7.51
CA LEU A 265 12.90 3.10 7.94
C LEU A 265 11.62 2.79 7.17
N VAL A 266 11.61 1.63 6.52
CA VAL A 266 10.50 1.20 5.67
C VAL A 266 10.07 -0.24 5.98
N GLY A 267 8.87 -0.62 5.56
CA GLY A 267 8.34 -1.96 5.80
C GLY A 267 8.92 -3.03 4.86
N ILE A 268 8.56 -4.27 5.12
CA ILE A 268 9.07 -5.47 4.40
C ILE A 268 8.74 -5.38 2.89
N SER A 269 7.53 -4.98 2.54
CA SER A 269 7.11 -4.84 1.14
C SER A 269 7.84 -3.72 0.39
N SER A 270 8.35 -2.72 1.11
CA SER A 270 9.25 -1.70 0.54
C SER A 270 10.58 -2.33 0.15
N GLY A 271 11.14 -3.19 0.99
CA GLY A 271 12.35 -3.96 0.67
C GLY A 271 12.16 -4.82 -0.58
N ALA A 272 11.02 -5.51 -0.71
CA ALA A 272 10.68 -6.27 -1.91
C ALA A 272 10.60 -5.39 -3.16
N ALA A 273 9.93 -4.24 -3.06
CA ALA A 273 9.79 -3.32 -4.19
C ALA A 273 11.15 -2.74 -4.64
N VAL A 274 12.01 -2.35 -3.69
CA VAL A 274 13.36 -1.85 -4.02
C VAL A 274 14.24 -2.95 -4.60
N TRP A 275 14.16 -4.18 -4.11
CA TRP A 275 14.88 -5.31 -4.72
C TRP A 275 14.50 -5.47 -6.19
N ALA A 276 13.21 -5.48 -6.51
CA ALA A 276 12.75 -5.56 -7.89
C ALA A 276 13.20 -4.36 -8.73
N ALA A 277 13.15 -3.15 -8.17
CA ALA A 277 13.63 -1.94 -8.85
C ALA A 277 15.14 -1.99 -9.12
N LEU A 278 15.95 -2.55 -8.21
CA LEU A 278 17.37 -2.79 -8.42
C LEU A 278 17.62 -3.77 -9.58
N GLU A 279 16.85 -4.85 -9.67
CA GLU A 279 16.97 -5.80 -10.78
C GLU A 279 16.65 -5.17 -12.14
N VAL A 280 15.67 -4.25 -12.18
CA VAL A 280 15.38 -3.42 -13.37
C VAL A 280 16.54 -2.45 -13.65
N ALA A 281 17.04 -1.77 -12.63
CA ALA A 281 18.08 -0.73 -12.76
C ALA A 281 19.45 -1.29 -13.22
N LYS A 282 19.78 -2.53 -12.87
CA LYS A 282 21.02 -3.20 -13.25
C LYS A 282 21.08 -3.57 -14.74
N ARG A 283 19.97 -3.57 -15.43
CA ARG A 283 19.91 -3.97 -16.86
C ARG A 283 20.64 -2.94 -17.73
N PRO A 284 21.53 -3.38 -18.63
CA PRO A 284 22.31 -2.45 -19.48
C PRO A 284 21.43 -1.51 -20.31
N GLU A 285 20.27 -1.96 -20.79
CA GLU A 285 19.33 -1.17 -21.57
C GLU A 285 18.65 -0.05 -20.76
N ASN A 286 18.78 -0.09 -19.44
CA ASN A 286 18.21 0.91 -18.55
C ASN A 286 19.21 1.99 -18.11
N GLU A 287 20.40 2.07 -18.74
CA GLU A 287 21.32 3.17 -18.53
C GLU A 287 20.65 4.51 -18.83
N GLY A 288 20.72 5.46 -17.87
CA GLY A 288 20.10 6.79 -17.97
C GLY A 288 18.59 6.81 -17.76
N ARG A 289 17.95 5.67 -17.42
CA ARG A 289 16.51 5.61 -17.13
C ARG A 289 16.18 6.05 -15.72
N ASN A 290 14.95 6.57 -15.56
CA ASN A 290 14.38 6.98 -14.28
C ASN A 290 13.38 5.93 -13.82
N ILE A 291 13.67 5.29 -12.69
CA ILE A 291 12.85 4.23 -12.09
C ILE A 291 12.25 4.76 -10.80
N VAL A 292 10.93 4.85 -10.73
CA VAL A 292 10.21 5.20 -9.51
C VAL A 292 9.72 3.93 -8.84
N VAL A 293 10.04 3.75 -7.56
CA VAL A 293 9.59 2.65 -6.74
C VAL A 293 8.75 3.16 -5.58
N LEU A 294 7.55 2.59 -5.37
CA LEU A 294 6.68 2.98 -4.27
C LEU A 294 7.02 2.19 -3.01
N LEU A 295 7.32 2.91 -1.91
CA LEU A 295 7.58 2.37 -0.58
C LEU A 295 6.33 2.55 0.29
N PRO A 296 5.56 1.47 0.55
CA PRO A 296 4.20 1.59 1.05
C PRO A 296 4.03 2.14 2.45
N ASP A 297 4.95 1.85 3.39
CA ASP A 297 4.75 2.19 4.79
C ASP A 297 6.05 2.37 5.59
N THR A 298 5.89 2.82 6.85
CA THR A 298 6.98 3.01 7.81
C THR A 298 7.51 1.70 8.36
N GLY A 299 8.82 1.66 8.65
CA GLY A 299 9.48 0.56 9.33
C GLY A 299 9.11 0.40 10.80
N ASP A 300 8.58 1.43 11.45
CA ASP A 300 8.21 1.41 12.87
C ASP A 300 7.21 0.31 13.23
N ARG A 301 6.40 -0.13 12.26
CA ARG A 301 5.42 -1.22 12.41
C ARG A 301 6.04 -2.61 12.42
N TYR A 302 7.36 -2.72 12.19
CA TYR A 302 8.07 -3.97 11.96
C TYR A 302 9.26 -4.17 12.90
N LEU A 303 9.43 -3.29 13.91
CA LEU A 303 10.58 -3.34 14.85
C LEU A 303 10.65 -4.67 15.62
N SER A 304 9.52 -5.30 15.92
CA SER A 304 9.44 -6.61 16.58
C SER A 304 9.47 -7.80 15.61
N THR A 305 9.60 -7.55 14.31
CA THR A 305 9.64 -8.60 13.27
C THR A 305 11.09 -8.93 12.88
N PRO A 306 11.33 -10.05 12.16
CA PRO A 306 12.65 -10.40 11.65
C PRO A 306 13.27 -9.35 10.69
N LEU A 307 12.52 -8.31 10.29
CA LEU A 307 13.09 -7.21 9.52
C LEU A 307 14.15 -6.44 10.32
N PHE A 308 13.93 -6.21 11.62
CA PHE A 308 14.82 -5.44 12.50
C PHE A 308 15.22 -6.19 13.76
N ALA A 309 14.43 -7.16 14.23
CA ALA A 309 14.81 -7.99 15.37
C ALA A 309 15.96 -8.93 15.00
N GLU A 310 16.87 -9.16 15.97
CA GLU A 310 17.98 -10.11 15.88
C GLU A 310 17.52 -11.55 16.10
#